data_407f5e3d5ad7a9568ea655c30e250d38
#
_entry.id   407f5e3d5ad7a9568ea655c30e250d38
#
_cell.length_a   1.000
_cell.length_b   1.000
_cell.length_c   1.000
_cell.angle_alpha   90.00
_cell.angle_beta   90.00
_cell.angle_gamma   90.00
#
_symmetry.space_group_name_H-M   'P 1'
#
loop_
_entity.id
_entity.type
_entity.pdbx_description
1 polymer ?
#
loop_
_entity_poly.entity_id
_entity_poly.type
_entity_poly.pdbx_seq_one_letter_code
_entity_poly.pdbx_strand_id
1 'polypeptide(L)'
;MQEEKVVLVDKYDKQIGLMPKMEAHLKGILHRAFSVIIFNTNGKILLQKRASTKYHTPNLWSNTCCSHQREGEDNISAGKRRLKEEMGFITDLYNFDSFTYKVEFSNGLIEHEKDHILLGVFNGNPVPNKDEVDEWQWIEIHELLIDMKKNPESYTAWFRIILDKYSQRLKQWKLQ
;
A
#
# COMPACT_ATOMS: atom_id res chain seq x y z
N MET A 1 5.20 10.26 22.57
CA MET A 1 5.39 9.63 21.23
C MET A 1 5.43 10.76 20.21
N GLN A 2 6.39 10.72 19.29
CA GLN A 2 6.48 11.73 18.24
C GLN A 2 5.34 11.49 17.25
N GLU A 3 4.56 12.52 16.94
CA GLU A 3 3.42 12.44 16.03
C GLU A 3 3.90 12.06 14.61
N GLU A 4 3.27 11.05 14.00
CA GLU A 4 3.60 10.59 12.65
C GLU A 4 3.27 11.69 11.63
N LYS A 5 4.26 12.14 10.85
CA LYS A 5 4.11 13.14 9.80
C LYS A 5 4.20 12.51 8.42
N VAL A 6 3.47 13.08 7.46
CA VAL A 6 3.52 12.75 6.05
C VAL A 6 4.18 13.86 5.25
N VAL A 7 4.77 13.50 4.13
CA VAL A 7 5.45 14.42 3.21
C VAL A 7 4.41 15.03 2.27
N LEU A 8 4.13 16.33 2.41
CA LEU A 8 3.26 17.04 1.48
C LEU A 8 3.97 17.27 0.15
N VAL A 9 3.24 17.09 -0.94
CA VAL A 9 3.78 17.25 -2.29
C VAL A 9 2.87 18.08 -3.18
N ASP A 10 3.46 18.67 -4.22
CA ASP A 10 2.71 19.29 -5.30
C ASP A 10 2.32 18.23 -6.37
N LYS A 11 1.65 18.67 -7.43
CA LYS A 11 1.23 17.78 -8.55
C LYS A 11 2.37 17.11 -9.31
N TYR A 12 3.59 17.60 -9.13
CA TYR A 12 4.83 17.05 -9.73
C TYR A 12 5.62 16.16 -8.76
N ASP A 13 5.03 15.83 -7.59
CA ASP A 13 5.68 15.07 -6.53
C ASP A 13 6.88 15.78 -5.87
N LYS A 14 6.95 17.10 -5.99
CA LYS A 14 7.95 17.89 -5.28
C LYS A 14 7.49 18.14 -3.85
N GLN A 15 8.34 17.83 -2.86
CA GLN A 15 8.04 18.11 -1.46
C GLN A 15 7.83 19.61 -1.23
N ILE A 16 6.72 19.95 -0.59
CA ILE A 16 6.35 21.32 -0.23
C ILE A 16 6.20 21.55 1.27
N GLY A 17 6.27 20.49 2.08
CA GLY A 17 6.17 20.58 3.53
C GLY A 17 5.99 19.22 4.21
N LEU A 18 5.69 19.30 5.49
CA LEU A 18 5.32 18.16 6.34
C LEU A 18 4.06 18.51 7.12
N MET A 19 3.21 17.53 7.38
CA MET A 19 2.00 17.69 8.17
C MET A 19 1.76 16.45 9.03
N PRO A 20 1.16 16.58 10.24
CA PRO A 20 0.66 15.44 10.97
C PRO A 20 -0.26 14.59 10.10
N LYS A 21 -0.06 13.28 10.12
CA LYS A 21 -0.79 12.33 9.25
C LYS A 21 -2.30 12.48 9.36
N MET A 22 -2.83 12.51 10.59
CA MET A 22 -4.27 12.66 10.80
C MET A 22 -4.81 13.99 10.26
N GLU A 23 -4.06 15.07 10.41
CA GLU A 23 -4.44 16.38 9.89
C GLU A 23 -4.48 16.39 8.36
N ALA A 24 -3.50 15.75 7.70
CA ALA A 24 -3.46 15.61 6.25
C ALA A 24 -4.69 14.85 5.72
N HIS A 25 -5.07 13.75 6.39
CA HIS A 25 -6.26 12.97 6.03
C HIS A 25 -7.58 13.70 6.32
N LEU A 26 -7.68 14.45 7.42
CA LEU A 26 -8.87 15.24 7.73
C LEU A 26 -9.08 16.39 6.72
N LYS A 27 -7.99 17.01 6.29
CA LYS A 27 -8.03 18.14 5.34
C LYS A 27 -7.98 17.70 3.87
N GLY A 28 -7.71 16.44 3.59
CA GLY A 28 -7.54 15.91 2.22
C GLY A 28 -6.38 16.55 1.47
N ILE A 29 -5.28 16.85 2.16
CA ILE A 29 -4.08 17.47 1.56
C ILE A 29 -3.28 16.42 0.81
N LEU A 30 -2.82 16.74 -0.40
CA LEU A 30 -2.00 15.86 -1.21
C LEU A 30 -0.67 15.57 -0.51
N HIS A 31 -0.40 14.29 -0.28
CA HIS A 31 0.81 13.84 0.37
C HIS A 31 1.34 12.55 -0.28
N ARG A 32 2.62 12.24 -0.03
CA ARG A 32 3.29 11.10 -0.61
C ARG A 32 2.97 9.83 0.16
N ALA A 33 2.71 8.75 -0.59
CA ALA A 33 2.48 7.42 -0.07
C ALA A 33 3.18 6.38 -0.93
N PHE A 34 3.18 5.13 -0.49
CA PHE A 34 3.64 4.00 -1.30
C PHE A 34 2.80 2.75 -1.04
N SER A 35 2.72 1.93 -2.08
CA SER A 35 2.10 0.61 -2.07
C SER A 35 3.10 -0.45 -2.50
N VAL A 36 3.40 -1.40 -1.63
CA VAL A 36 4.25 -2.55 -1.93
C VAL A 36 3.39 -3.73 -2.40
N ILE A 37 3.79 -4.34 -3.51
CA ILE A 37 3.19 -5.58 -4.03
C ILE A 37 4.30 -6.62 -4.15
N ILE A 38 4.16 -7.72 -3.43
CA ILE A 38 5.12 -8.81 -3.44
C ILE A 38 4.57 -10.00 -4.21
N PHE A 39 5.39 -10.52 -5.11
CA PHE A 39 5.14 -11.76 -5.84
C PHE A 39 5.95 -12.90 -5.24
N ASN A 40 5.50 -14.13 -5.42
CA ASN A 40 6.37 -15.29 -5.30
C ASN A 40 6.85 -15.75 -6.69
N THR A 41 7.77 -16.72 -6.73
CA THR A 41 8.28 -17.27 -8.00
C THR A 41 7.23 -18.00 -8.83
N ASN A 42 6.07 -18.34 -8.25
CA ASN A 42 4.93 -18.91 -8.96
C ASN A 42 3.99 -17.83 -9.52
N GLY A 43 4.32 -16.54 -9.38
CA GLY A 43 3.51 -15.42 -9.89
C GLY A 43 2.31 -15.04 -9.04
N LYS A 44 2.16 -15.60 -7.83
CA LYS A 44 1.10 -15.21 -6.89
C LYS A 44 1.46 -13.92 -6.18
N ILE A 45 0.45 -13.11 -5.88
CA ILE A 45 0.56 -11.88 -5.09
C ILE A 45 0.31 -12.20 -3.62
N LEU A 46 1.12 -11.59 -2.75
CA LEU A 46 0.91 -11.61 -1.30
C LEU A 46 -0.05 -10.49 -0.90
N LEU A 47 -1.19 -10.87 -0.35
CA LEU A 47 -2.15 -9.94 0.25
C LEU A 47 -2.03 -9.92 1.77
N GLN A 48 -2.39 -8.78 2.37
CA GLN A 48 -2.67 -8.67 3.79
C GLN A 48 -4.15 -8.34 4.03
N LYS A 49 -4.71 -8.84 5.12
CA LYS A 49 -5.97 -8.35 5.68
C LYS A 49 -5.64 -7.42 6.84
N ARG A 50 -6.08 -6.19 6.75
CA ARG A 50 -5.78 -5.15 7.73
C ARG A 50 -6.35 -5.51 9.09
N ALA A 51 -5.58 -5.26 10.15
CA ALA A 51 -6.02 -5.53 11.53
C ALA A 51 -7.34 -4.80 11.85
N SER A 52 -8.17 -5.44 12.65
CA SER A 52 -9.47 -4.92 13.10
C SER A 52 -9.34 -3.63 13.92
N THR A 53 -8.16 -3.37 14.48
CA THR A 53 -7.82 -2.18 15.28
C THR A 53 -7.43 -0.95 14.45
N LYS A 54 -7.32 -1.06 13.13
CA LYS A 54 -6.94 0.07 12.27
C LYS A 54 -8.01 1.17 12.28
N TYR A 55 -7.59 2.44 12.36
CA TYR A 55 -8.48 3.60 12.46
C TYR A 55 -9.30 3.86 11.18
N HIS A 56 -8.85 3.35 10.03
CA HIS A 56 -9.62 3.38 8.78
C HIS A 56 -9.47 2.06 8.03
N THR A 57 -10.50 1.70 7.28
CA THR A 57 -10.56 0.46 6.47
C THR A 57 -10.08 -0.80 7.22
N PRO A 58 -10.52 -1.05 8.50
CA PRO A 58 -10.20 -2.27 9.22
C PRO A 58 -10.83 -3.49 8.52
N ASN A 59 -10.23 -4.66 8.70
CA ASN A 59 -10.71 -5.94 8.18
C ASN A 59 -10.76 -6.06 6.64
N LEU A 60 -10.26 -5.08 5.88
CA LEU A 60 -10.22 -5.15 4.43
C LEU A 60 -8.93 -5.81 3.92
N TRP A 61 -9.04 -6.54 2.83
CA TRP A 61 -7.91 -7.04 2.06
C TRP A 61 -7.22 -5.91 1.29
N SER A 62 -5.91 -5.96 1.23
CA SER A 62 -5.08 -4.98 0.55
C SER A 62 -3.85 -5.65 -0.08
N ASN A 63 -3.08 -4.86 -0.84
CA ASN A 63 -1.74 -5.24 -1.28
C ASN A 63 -0.84 -5.58 -0.08
N THR A 64 0.38 -6.04 -0.32
CA THR A 64 1.26 -6.59 0.71
C THR A 64 1.54 -5.62 1.86
N CYS A 65 1.76 -4.35 1.54
CA CYS A 65 2.00 -3.29 2.52
C CYS A 65 1.73 -1.91 1.88
N CYS A 66 1.21 -0.96 2.63
CA CYS A 66 1.06 0.42 2.21
C CYS A 66 1.27 1.37 3.38
N SER A 67 1.95 2.49 3.14
CA SER A 67 2.25 3.48 4.17
C SER A 67 2.80 4.78 3.56
N HIS A 68 3.44 5.57 4.42
CA HIS A 68 4.01 6.87 4.05
C HIS A 68 5.50 6.89 4.34
N GLN A 69 6.23 7.65 3.51
CA GLN A 69 7.63 7.96 3.72
C GLN A 69 7.78 8.91 4.93
N ARG A 70 8.82 8.73 5.70
CA ARG A 70 9.26 9.71 6.69
C ARG A 70 10.07 10.82 6.00
N GLU A 71 10.26 11.94 6.68
CA GLU A 71 11.11 13.03 6.18
C GLU A 71 12.52 12.51 5.83
N GLY A 72 12.97 12.80 4.60
CA GLY A 72 14.27 12.37 4.09
C GLY A 72 14.37 10.90 3.69
N GLU A 73 13.30 10.12 3.82
CA GLU A 73 13.27 8.71 3.45
C GLU A 73 12.87 8.54 1.96
N ASP A 74 13.64 7.77 1.21
CA ASP A 74 13.25 7.39 -0.15
C ASP A 74 12.20 6.27 -0.15
N ASN A 75 11.54 6.06 -1.29
CA ASN A 75 10.45 5.10 -1.43
C ASN A 75 10.88 3.66 -1.10
N ILE A 76 12.06 3.24 -1.55
CA ILE A 76 12.57 1.87 -1.35
C ILE A 76 12.88 1.62 0.12
N SER A 77 13.55 2.57 0.77
CA SER A 77 13.88 2.49 2.20
C SER A 77 12.61 2.45 3.06
N ALA A 78 11.64 3.31 2.75
CA ALA A 78 10.33 3.34 3.41
C ALA A 78 9.58 2.02 3.22
N GLY A 79 9.53 1.52 1.99
CA GLY A 79 8.90 0.25 1.66
C GLY A 79 9.52 -0.93 2.40
N LYS A 80 10.85 -1.05 2.42
CA LYS A 80 11.57 -2.11 3.16
C LYS A 80 11.33 -2.02 4.66
N ARG A 81 11.34 -0.82 5.23
CA ARG A 81 11.05 -0.59 6.65
C ARG A 81 9.66 -1.09 7.02
N ARG A 82 8.63 -0.63 6.32
CA ARG A 82 7.25 -0.99 6.63
C ARG A 82 6.93 -2.46 6.33
N LEU A 83 7.52 -3.02 5.27
CA LEU A 83 7.39 -4.44 4.97
C LEU A 83 7.92 -5.31 6.12
N LYS A 84 9.04 -4.91 6.74
CA LYS A 84 9.57 -5.56 7.95
C LYS A 84 8.65 -5.36 9.16
N GLU A 85 8.16 -4.14 9.38
CA GLU A 85 7.31 -3.80 10.52
C GLU A 85 5.94 -4.49 10.45
N GLU A 86 5.33 -4.58 9.26
CA GLU A 86 3.99 -5.15 9.08
C GLU A 86 4.01 -6.66 8.80
N MET A 87 4.88 -7.12 7.90
CA MET A 87 4.87 -8.48 7.37
C MET A 87 6.02 -9.37 7.90
N GLY A 88 6.98 -8.79 8.62
CA GLY A 88 8.05 -9.51 9.29
C GLY A 88 9.21 -9.96 8.41
N PHE A 89 9.30 -9.49 7.15
CA PHE A 89 10.41 -9.82 6.25
C PHE A 89 10.91 -8.60 5.47
N ILE A 90 12.09 -8.76 4.84
CA ILE A 90 12.69 -7.78 3.94
C ILE A 90 13.01 -8.48 2.63
N THR A 91 12.81 -7.78 1.52
CA THR A 91 13.26 -8.17 0.19
C THR A 91 13.67 -6.96 -0.62
N ASP A 92 14.31 -7.17 -1.77
CA ASP A 92 14.59 -6.09 -2.68
C ASP A 92 13.30 -5.58 -3.31
N LEU A 93 13.19 -4.26 -3.39
CA LEU A 93 12.06 -3.55 -3.95
C LEU A 93 12.50 -2.72 -5.15
N TYR A 94 11.62 -2.61 -6.13
CA TYR A 94 11.84 -1.89 -7.39
C TYR A 94 10.71 -0.91 -7.62
N ASN A 95 11.04 0.32 -8.01
CA ASN A 95 10.02 1.30 -8.42
C ASN A 95 9.34 0.80 -9.70
N PHE A 96 8.02 0.74 -9.68
CA PHE A 96 7.22 0.29 -10.82
C PHE A 96 6.50 1.43 -11.52
N ASP A 97 5.71 2.19 -10.79
CA ASP A 97 4.93 3.33 -11.30
C ASP A 97 4.49 4.23 -10.14
N SER A 98 3.78 5.32 -10.45
CA SER A 98 3.11 6.15 -9.46
C SER A 98 1.85 6.78 -10.03
N PHE A 99 0.86 7.03 -9.19
CA PHE A 99 -0.38 7.70 -9.56
C PHE A 99 -0.88 8.58 -8.43
N THR A 100 -1.79 9.48 -8.75
CA THR A 100 -2.47 10.29 -7.74
C THR A 100 -3.92 9.87 -7.67
N TYR A 101 -4.44 9.72 -6.46
CA TYR A 101 -5.85 9.43 -6.23
C TYR A 101 -6.40 10.22 -5.05
N LYS A 102 -7.73 10.36 -5.01
CA LYS A 102 -8.45 10.97 -3.89
C LYS A 102 -9.69 10.13 -3.60
N VAL A 103 -9.85 9.70 -2.34
CA VAL A 103 -10.99 8.92 -1.86
C VAL A 103 -11.45 9.49 -0.53
N GLU A 104 -12.75 9.71 -0.41
CA GLU A 104 -13.41 10.16 0.83
C GLU A 104 -14.08 8.97 1.50
N PHE A 105 -13.91 8.85 2.81
CA PHE A 105 -14.49 7.78 3.62
C PHE A 105 -15.66 8.32 4.46
N SER A 106 -16.58 7.41 4.83
CA SER A 106 -17.76 7.75 5.62
C SER A 106 -17.45 8.33 7.00
N ASN A 107 -16.25 8.08 7.53
CA ASN A 107 -15.77 8.63 8.81
C ASN A 107 -15.15 10.04 8.68
N GLY A 108 -15.24 10.67 7.50
CA GLY A 108 -14.74 12.03 7.24
C GLY A 108 -13.24 12.10 6.91
N LEU A 109 -12.55 10.98 6.85
CA LEU A 109 -11.15 10.94 6.38
C LEU A 109 -11.09 10.98 4.86
N ILE A 110 -10.04 11.59 4.33
CA ILE A 110 -9.80 11.73 2.90
C ILE A 110 -8.37 11.27 2.62
N GLU A 111 -8.23 10.22 1.83
CA GLU A 111 -6.95 9.88 1.23
C GLU A 111 -6.78 10.67 -0.06
N HIS A 112 -5.77 11.55 -0.09
CA HIS A 112 -5.34 12.27 -1.27
C HIS A 112 -3.84 12.09 -1.41
N GLU A 113 -3.46 11.09 -2.20
CA GLU A 113 -2.11 10.54 -2.17
C GLU A 113 -1.46 10.54 -3.56
N LYS A 114 -0.17 10.88 -3.59
CA LYS A 114 0.77 10.52 -4.64
C LYS A 114 1.37 9.19 -4.24
N ASP A 115 0.77 8.09 -4.72
CA ASP A 115 1.12 6.72 -4.36
C ASP A 115 2.18 6.15 -5.32
N HIS A 116 3.31 5.70 -4.76
CA HIS A 116 4.41 5.03 -5.47
C HIS A 116 4.27 3.52 -5.34
N ILE A 117 4.13 2.82 -6.47
CA ILE A 117 4.03 1.36 -6.48
C ILE A 117 5.43 0.75 -6.50
N LEU A 118 5.70 -0.11 -5.53
CA LEU A 118 6.95 -0.84 -5.38
C LEU A 118 6.69 -2.34 -5.55
N LEU A 119 7.48 -3.01 -6.36
CA LEU A 119 7.38 -4.46 -6.58
C LEU A 119 8.58 -5.19 -6.00
N GLY A 120 8.37 -6.40 -5.52
CA GLY A 120 9.42 -7.27 -5.03
C GLY A 120 9.04 -8.75 -5.11
N VAL A 121 9.99 -9.63 -4.77
CA VAL A 121 9.77 -11.07 -4.73
C VAL A 121 10.13 -11.64 -3.37
N PHE A 122 9.29 -12.54 -2.86
CA PHE A 122 9.52 -13.27 -1.63
C PHE A 122 8.85 -14.65 -1.72
N ASN A 123 9.52 -15.71 -1.25
CA ASN A 123 9.03 -17.09 -1.34
C ASN A 123 8.75 -17.74 0.04
N GLY A 124 8.86 -16.96 1.11
CA GLY A 124 8.64 -17.46 2.46
C GLY A 124 7.20 -17.28 2.95
N ASN A 125 6.99 -17.66 4.19
CA ASN A 125 5.77 -17.35 4.93
C ASN A 125 6.02 -16.08 5.76
N PRO A 126 5.21 -15.03 5.60
CA PRO A 126 5.27 -13.85 6.45
C PRO A 126 5.05 -14.19 7.92
N VAL A 127 5.64 -13.40 8.80
CA VAL A 127 5.36 -13.40 10.24
C VAL A 127 4.82 -12.02 10.62
N PRO A 128 3.54 -11.74 10.33
CA PRO A 128 3.01 -10.40 10.44
C PRO A 128 2.88 -9.94 11.88
N ASN A 129 3.05 -8.62 12.08
CA ASN A 129 2.66 -7.95 13.31
C ASN A 129 1.13 -7.93 13.40
N LYS A 130 0.56 -8.52 14.45
CA LYS A 130 -0.88 -8.63 14.66
C LYS A 130 -1.59 -7.31 14.94
N ASP A 131 -0.86 -6.27 15.35
CA ASP A 131 -1.41 -4.92 15.48
C ASP A 131 -1.65 -4.25 14.11
N GLU A 132 -1.02 -4.77 13.06
CA GLU A 132 -1.10 -4.24 11.69
C GLU A 132 -1.89 -5.15 10.75
N VAL A 133 -1.74 -6.48 10.87
CA VAL A 133 -2.23 -7.47 9.92
C VAL A 133 -2.86 -8.67 10.64
N ASP A 134 -4.16 -8.91 10.40
CA ASP A 134 -4.88 -10.07 10.96
C ASP A 134 -4.56 -11.36 10.21
N GLU A 135 -4.61 -11.30 8.87
CA GLU A 135 -4.45 -12.45 7.99
C GLU A 135 -3.59 -12.10 6.77
N TRP A 136 -3.04 -13.08 6.12
CA TRP A 136 -2.36 -12.95 4.83
C TRP A 136 -2.62 -14.16 3.94
N GLN A 137 -2.50 -13.98 2.63
CA GLN A 137 -2.62 -15.08 1.66
C GLN A 137 -1.84 -14.82 0.37
N TRP A 138 -1.41 -15.90 -0.27
CA TRP A 138 -0.93 -15.90 -1.65
C TRP A 138 -2.10 -16.20 -2.60
N ILE A 139 -2.31 -15.36 -3.61
CA ILE A 139 -3.40 -15.52 -4.58
C ILE A 139 -2.92 -15.26 -6.01
N GLU A 140 -3.46 -16.00 -6.97
CA GLU A 140 -3.28 -15.72 -8.39
C GLU A 140 -3.93 -14.39 -8.76
N ILE A 141 -3.27 -13.57 -9.60
CA ILE A 141 -3.84 -12.27 -10.03
C ILE A 141 -5.22 -12.45 -10.66
N HIS A 142 -5.39 -13.49 -11.45
CA HIS A 142 -6.67 -13.73 -12.15
C HIS A 142 -7.80 -14.07 -11.17
N GLU A 143 -7.55 -14.90 -10.16
CA GLU A 143 -8.49 -15.21 -9.09
C GLU A 143 -8.84 -13.96 -8.26
N LEU A 144 -7.82 -13.17 -7.92
CA LEU A 144 -7.98 -11.90 -7.21
C LEU A 144 -8.89 -10.92 -7.96
N LEU A 145 -8.70 -10.77 -9.28
CA LEU A 145 -9.54 -9.88 -10.09
C LEU A 145 -11.00 -10.34 -10.18
N ILE A 146 -11.23 -11.66 -10.21
CA ILE A 146 -12.59 -12.22 -10.19
C ILE A 146 -13.24 -11.96 -8.82
N ASP A 147 -12.52 -12.24 -7.72
CA ASP A 147 -13.07 -12.04 -6.38
C ASP A 147 -13.32 -10.56 -6.09
N MET A 148 -12.38 -9.68 -6.44
CA MET A 148 -12.51 -8.23 -6.26
C MET A 148 -13.69 -7.64 -7.05
N LYS A 149 -14.03 -8.22 -8.22
CA LYS A 149 -15.20 -7.82 -8.99
C LYS A 149 -16.51 -8.26 -8.33
N LYS A 150 -16.51 -9.41 -7.65
CA LYS A 150 -17.69 -9.95 -6.95
C LYS A 150 -17.90 -9.28 -5.58
N ASN A 151 -16.82 -8.99 -4.89
CA ASN A 151 -16.79 -8.53 -3.50
C ASN A 151 -15.93 -7.26 -3.34
N PRO A 152 -16.21 -6.16 -4.09
CA PRO A 152 -15.36 -4.97 -4.11
C PRO A 152 -15.23 -4.30 -2.73
N GLU A 153 -16.24 -4.42 -1.88
CA GLU A 153 -16.26 -3.88 -0.51
C GLU A 153 -15.29 -4.60 0.44
N SER A 154 -14.83 -5.80 0.08
CA SER A 154 -13.83 -6.55 0.86
C SER A 154 -12.40 -6.06 0.65
N TYR A 155 -12.19 -5.11 -0.25
CA TYR A 155 -10.87 -4.62 -0.65
C TYR A 155 -10.73 -3.11 -0.44
N THR A 156 -9.53 -2.67 -0.08
CA THR A 156 -9.22 -1.24 0.08
C THR A 156 -9.37 -0.49 -1.25
N ALA A 157 -9.78 0.78 -1.17
CA ALA A 157 -10.02 1.60 -2.34
C ALA A 157 -8.78 1.77 -3.23
N TRP A 158 -7.62 2.07 -2.63
CA TRP A 158 -6.36 2.23 -3.38
C TRP A 158 -5.94 0.94 -4.09
N PHE A 159 -6.09 -0.23 -3.46
CA PHE A 159 -5.73 -1.51 -4.08
C PHE A 159 -6.62 -1.84 -5.29
N ARG A 160 -7.91 -1.52 -5.21
CA ARG A 160 -8.81 -1.61 -6.36
C ARG A 160 -8.38 -0.72 -7.51
N ILE A 161 -7.99 0.53 -7.21
CA ILE A 161 -7.48 1.48 -8.21
C ILE A 161 -6.18 0.96 -8.84
N ILE A 162 -5.25 0.44 -8.03
CA ILE A 162 -3.99 -0.15 -8.54
C ILE A 162 -4.27 -1.29 -9.51
N LEU A 163 -5.13 -2.23 -9.16
CA LEU A 163 -5.42 -3.38 -10.02
C LEU A 163 -6.19 -2.98 -11.28
N ASP A 164 -7.11 -2.01 -11.18
CA ASP A 164 -7.82 -1.48 -12.35
C ASP A 164 -6.83 -0.86 -13.36
N LYS A 165 -5.90 -0.05 -12.89
CA LYS A 165 -4.93 0.64 -13.76
C LYS A 165 -3.80 -0.26 -14.26
N TYR A 166 -3.30 -1.17 -13.44
CA TYR A 166 -1.99 -1.81 -13.63
C TYR A 166 -2.03 -3.33 -13.75
N SER A 167 -3.18 -4.00 -13.61
CA SER A 167 -3.25 -5.48 -13.58
C SER A 167 -2.58 -6.15 -14.78
N GLN A 168 -2.70 -5.59 -15.99
CA GLN A 168 -2.06 -6.15 -17.17
C GLN A 168 -0.52 -6.06 -17.10
N ARG A 169 0.01 -4.93 -16.65
CA ARG A 169 1.46 -4.73 -16.49
C ARG A 169 2.01 -5.58 -15.32
N LEU A 170 1.25 -5.72 -14.24
CA LEU A 170 1.60 -6.56 -13.10
C LEU A 170 1.70 -8.04 -13.48
N LYS A 171 0.79 -8.55 -14.33
CA LYS A 171 0.86 -9.92 -14.87
C LYS A 171 2.12 -10.19 -15.70
N GLN A 172 2.66 -9.16 -16.33
CA GLN A 172 3.83 -9.26 -17.19
C GLN A 172 5.13 -8.97 -16.45
N TRP A 173 5.04 -8.48 -15.20
CA TRP A 173 6.23 -8.16 -14.42
C TRP A 173 7.01 -9.41 -14.06
N LYS A 174 8.29 -9.41 -14.39
CA LYS A 174 9.26 -10.45 -14.01
C LYS A 174 10.47 -9.74 -13.41
N LEU A 175 11.09 -10.39 -12.43
CA LEU A 175 12.43 -9.98 -11.98
C LEU A 175 13.36 -9.92 -13.20
N GLN A 176 13.92 -8.73 -13.44
CA GLN A 176 14.99 -8.55 -14.41
C GLN A 176 16.32 -8.99 -13.81
#